data_c98ef4a13b680e96ad1232b0f856ec38
#
_entry.id   c98ef4a13b680e96ad1232b0f856ec38
#
_cell.length_a   1.000
_cell.length_b   1.000
_cell.length_c   1.000
_cell.angle_alpha   90.00
_cell.angle_beta   90.00
_cell.angle_gamma   90.00
#
_symmetry.space_group_name_H-M   'P 1'
#
loop_
_entity.id
_entity.type
_entity.pdbx_description
1 polymer ?
#
loop_
_entity_poly.entity_id
_entity_poly.type
_entity_poly.pdbx_seq_one_letter_code
_entity_poly.pdbx_strand_id
1 'polypeptide(L)'
;MQYPTVAQVVLDGPDARKLAEFYRQLFGLRYRDGDEPPPDGEPDPRGADWLVLRNPGGVQLAFQQVDQLPEATWPEGEHPQMLHLDTTVPSVAALNKQHERVLALGGRLLHDRSDDPEEPLRVYRDPAGHPFCVFVHEVDPETDRS
;
A
#
# COMPACT_ATOMS: atom_id res chain seq x y z
N MET A 1 22.20 21.30 13.60
CA MET A 1 22.26 20.63 12.27
C MET A 1 20.86 20.30 11.82
N GLN A 2 20.56 20.55 10.56
CA GLN A 2 19.29 20.14 9.98
C GLN A 2 19.48 18.82 9.23
N TYR A 3 18.69 17.80 9.59
CA TYR A 3 18.69 16.52 8.92
C TYR A 3 17.63 16.50 7.81
N PRO A 4 17.88 15.75 6.72
CA PRO A 4 16.81 15.52 5.74
C PRO A 4 15.61 14.82 6.38
N THR A 5 14.43 15.16 5.92
CA THR A 5 13.19 14.55 6.38
C THR A 5 12.64 13.65 5.27
N VAL A 6 12.20 12.44 5.62
CA VAL A 6 11.53 11.56 4.66
C VAL A 6 10.16 12.16 4.33
N ALA A 7 9.99 12.63 3.10
CA ALA A 7 8.73 13.22 2.67
C ALA A 7 7.71 12.13 2.32
N GLN A 8 8.14 11.09 1.60
CA GLN A 8 7.23 10.08 1.07
C GLN A 8 7.97 8.84 0.59
N VAL A 9 7.25 7.74 0.52
CA VAL A 9 7.68 6.53 -0.20
C VAL A 9 7.03 6.55 -1.57
N VAL A 10 7.81 6.33 -2.62
CA VAL A 10 7.33 6.34 -4.00
C VAL A 10 7.22 4.92 -4.52
N LEU A 11 6.04 4.57 -5.04
CA LEU A 11 5.78 3.30 -5.70
C LEU A 11 5.62 3.53 -7.21
N ASP A 12 6.39 2.81 -7.99
CA ASP A 12 6.26 2.84 -9.45
C ASP A 12 5.10 1.97 -9.90
N GLY A 13 4.41 2.36 -10.95
CA GLY A 13 3.36 1.55 -11.53
C GLY A 13 3.10 1.87 -12.99
N PRO A 14 2.79 0.85 -13.82
CA PRO A 14 2.42 1.09 -15.22
C PRO A 14 1.03 1.71 -15.38
N ASP A 15 0.25 1.75 -14.32
CA ASP A 15 -1.00 2.52 -14.20
C ASP A 15 -1.02 3.18 -12.82
N ALA A 16 -0.40 4.36 -12.71
CA ALA A 16 -0.23 5.05 -11.44
C ALA A 16 -1.58 5.42 -10.80
N ARG A 17 -2.57 5.82 -11.60
CA ARG A 17 -3.90 6.16 -11.08
C ARG A 17 -4.58 4.95 -10.45
N LYS A 18 -4.55 3.81 -11.10
CA LYS A 18 -5.12 2.56 -10.58
C LYS A 18 -4.42 2.14 -9.27
N LEU A 19 -3.10 2.24 -9.23
CA LEU A 19 -2.32 1.91 -8.05
C LEU A 19 -2.63 2.86 -6.89
N ALA A 20 -2.71 4.16 -7.15
CA ALA A 20 -3.07 5.16 -6.15
C ALA A 20 -4.49 4.93 -5.60
N GLU A 21 -5.46 4.64 -6.48
CA GLU A 21 -6.83 4.35 -6.07
C GLU A 21 -6.91 3.11 -5.18
N PHE A 22 -6.12 2.08 -5.48
CA PHE A 22 -6.03 0.89 -4.64
C PHE A 22 -5.64 1.26 -3.20
N TYR A 23 -4.54 2.01 -3.03
CA TYR A 23 -4.06 2.38 -1.70
C TYR A 23 -4.93 3.44 -1.03
N ARG A 24 -5.51 4.36 -1.80
CA ARG A 24 -6.45 5.34 -1.25
C ARG A 24 -7.63 4.65 -0.57
N GLN A 25 -8.21 3.66 -1.24
CA GLN A 25 -9.35 2.93 -0.71
C GLN A 25 -8.94 1.96 0.39
N LEU A 26 -7.82 1.27 0.24
CA LEU A 26 -7.38 0.29 1.23
C LEU A 26 -7.05 0.94 2.58
N PHE A 27 -6.34 2.06 2.56
CA PHE A 27 -5.89 2.73 3.79
C PHE A 27 -6.73 3.95 4.17
N GLY A 28 -7.76 4.30 3.39
CA GLY A 28 -8.61 5.45 3.68
C GLY A 28 -7.88 6.79 3.56
N LEU A 29 -6.98 6.92 2.59
CA LEU A 29 -6.18 8.13 2.40
C LEU A 29 -6.85 9.13 1.47
N ARG A 30 -6.29 10.33 1.39
CA ARG A 30 -6.77 11.41 0.53
C ARG A 30 -5.67 11.85 -0.42
N TYR A 31 -6.06 12.21 -1.64
CA TYR A 31 -5.12 12.83 -2.56
C TYR A 31 -4.64 14.19 -2.09
N ARG A 32 -3.39 14.52 -2.44
CA ARG A 32 -2.93 15.90 -2.43
C ARG A 32 -3.86 16.73 -3.33
N ASP A 33 -4.14 17.97 -2.94
CA ASP A 33 -5.01 18.88 -3.70
C ASP A 33 -4.54 18.96 -5.16
N GLY A 34 -5.44 18.72 -6.08
CA GLY A 34 -5.18 18.71 -7.52
C GLY A 34 -4.84 17.33 -8.11
N ASP A 35 -4.59 16.32 -7.27
CA ASP A 35 -4.25 14.98 -7.73
C ASP A 35 -5.46 14.04 -7.83
N GLU A 36 -6.66 14.51 -7.49
CA GLU A 36 -7.90 13.73 -7.55
C GLU A 36 -8.18 13.26 -9.00
N PRO A 37 -8.85 12.10 -9.16
CA PRO A 37 -9.22 11.63 -10.49
C PRO A 37 -10.11 12.65 -11.20
N PRO A 38 -9.93 12.85 -12.52
CA PRO A 38 -10.85 13.67 -13.29
C PRO A 38 -12.20 12.98 -13.44
N PRO A 39 -13.25 13.70 -13.87
CA PRO A 39 -14.50 13.05 -14.25
C PRO A 39 -14.32 11.98 -15.31
N ASP A 40 -15.19 10.96 -15.30
CA ASP A 40 -15.13 9.84 -16.24
C ASP A 40 -15.09 10.33 -17.70
N GLY A 41 -14.18 9.76 -18.48
CA GLY A 41 -14.02 10.09 -19.90
C GLY A 41 -13.14 11.30 -20.18
N GLU A 42 -12.69 12.03 -19.15
CA GLU A 42 -11.76 13.16 -19.33
C GLU A 42 -10.30 12.69 -19.24
N PRO A 43 -9.36 13.41 -19.91
CA PRO A 43 -7.93 13.09 -19.79
C PRO A 43 -7.45 13.20 -18.36
N ASP A 44 -6.49 12.34 -17.99
CA ASP A 44 -5.88 12.29 -16.65
C ASP A 44 -4.37 12.53 -16.76
N PRO A 45 -3.93 13.78 -17.01
CA PRO A 45 -2.49 14.05 -17.16
C PRO A 45 -1.69 13.81 -15.89
N ARG A 46 -2.27 14.03 -14.72
CA ARG A 46 -1.58 13.76 -13.44
C ARG A 46 -1.42 12.27 -13.19
N GLY A 47 -2.44 11.48 -13.47
CA GLY A 47 -2.38 10.02 -13.37
C GLY A 47 -1.38 9.39 -14.33
N ALA A 48 -1.05 10.07 -15.43
CA ALA A 48 -0.04 9.64 -16.38
C ALA A 48 1.38 10.09 -15.99
N ASP A 49 1.56 10.69 -14.82
CA ASP A 49 2.84 11.23 -14.37
C ASP A 49 3.11 10.89 -12.89
N TRP A 50 2.47 11.62 -11.97
CA TRP A 50 2.80 11.56 -10.55
C TRP A 50 1.58 11.89 -9.67
N LEU A 51 1.36 11.08 -8.63
CA LEU A 51 0.25 11.26 -7.68
C LEU A 51 0.76 11.15 -6.25
N VAL A 52 0.14 11.91 -5.33
CA VAL A 52 0.47 11.83 -3.91
C VAL A 52 -0.80 11.60 -3.09
N LEU A 53 -0.72 10.63 -2.19
CA LEU A 53 -1.72 10.39 -1.15
C LEU A 53 -1.22 10.92 0.19
N ARG A 54 -2.05 11.70 0.88
CA ARG A 54 -1.77 12.21 2.21
C ARG A 54 -2.04 11.15 3.26
N ASN A 55 -1.10 10.96 4.18
CA ASN A 55 -1.21 10.02 5.29
C ASN A 55 -0.91 10.76 6.59
N PRO A 56 -1.94 11.37 7.22
CA PRO A 56 -1.73 12.11 8.48
C PRO A 56 -1.13 11.20 9.56
N GLY A 57 -0.06 11.66 10.20
CA GLY A 57 0.64 10.93 11.25
C GLY A 57 1.58 9.83 10.75
N GLY A 58 1.72 9.66 9.45
CA GLY A 58 2.59 8.66 8.85
C GLY A 58 3.34 9.18 7.65
N VAL A 59 4.11 8.29 7.01
CA VAL A 59 4.81 8.61 5.76
C VAL A 59 3.80 8.63 4.62
N GLN A 60 3.87 9.66 3.79
CA GLN A 60 3.00 9.78 2.64
C GLN A 60 3.40 8.79 1.55
N LEU A 61 2.45 8.40 0.71
CA LEU A 61 2.68 7.56 -0.44
C LEU A 61 2.57 8.39 -1.71
N ALA A 62 3.51 8.19 -2.63
CA ALA A 62 3.47 8.80 -3.95
C ALA A 62 3.54 7.69 -5.00
N PHE A 63 3.06 7.98 -6.19
CA PHE A 63 2.95 7.00 -7.28
C PHE A 63 3.49 7.62 -8.54
N GLN A 64 4.45 6.95 -9.15
CA GLN A 64 5.11 7.42 -10.36
C GLN A 64 4.72 6.51 -11.52
N GLN A 65 4.25 7.12 -12.60
CA GLN A 65 3.95 6.38 -13.83
C GLN A 65 5.24 5.93 -14.49
N VAL A 66 5.32 4.63 -14.81
CA VAL A 66 6.43 4.03 -15.56
C VAL A 66 5.85 3.21 -16.71
N ASP A 67 6.64 2.97 -17.75
CA ASP A 67 6.17 2.20 -18.92
C ASP A 67 6.05 0.71 -18.60
N GLN A 68 7.01 0.17 -17.84
CA GLN A 68 7.06 -1.24 -17.48
C GLN A 68 7.59 -1.40 -16.07
N LEU A 69 7.05 -2.37 -15.35
CA LEU A 69 7.51 -2.75 -14.03
C LEU A 69 7.37 -4.27 -13.89
N PRO A 70 8.47 -5.02 -13.89
CA PRO A 70 8.43 -6.44 -13.55
C PRO A 70 7.92 -6.63 -12.12
N GLU A 71 7.02 -7.58 -11.91
CA GLU A 71 6.56 -7.91 -10.57
C GLU A 71 7.71 -8.43 -9.72
N ALA A 72 7.77 -8.00 -8.46
CA ALA A 72 8.71 -8.55 -7.51
C ALA A 72 8.40 -10.04 -7.30
N THR A 73 9.44 -10.86 -7.35
CA THR A 73 9.32 -12.28 -7.03
C THR A 73 9.85 -12.51 -5.61
N TRP A 74 9.00 -13.08 -4.77
CA TRP A 74 9.33 -13.34 -3.38
C TRP A 74 8.58 -14.61 -2.91
N PRO A 75 9.22 -15.48 -2.12
CA PRO A 75 10.56 -15.36 -1.52
C PRO A 75 11.72 -15.68 -2.47
N GLU A 76 11.45 -16.24 -3.64
CA GLU A 76 12.47 -16.65 -4.60
C GLU A 76 12.13 -16.11 -5.99
N GLY A 77 13.15 -15.88 -6.83
CA GLY A 77 12.97 -15.47 -8.21
C GLY A 77 13.96 -14.41 -8.68
N GLU A 78 13.77 -13.94 -9.93
CA GLU A 78 14.71 -13.05 -10.62
C GLU A 78 14.55 -11.57 -10.24
N HIS A 79 13.39 -11.18 -9.68
CA HIS A 79 13.07 -9.80 -9.34
C HIS A 79 12.78 -9.66 -7.85
N PRO A 80 13.80 -9.74 -6.99
CA PRO A 80 13.56 -9.63 -5.54
C PRO A 80 12.93 -8.30 -5.18
N GLN A 81 12.08 -8.32 -4.17
CA GLN A 81 11.54 -7.06 -3.64
C GLN A 81 12.66 -6.22 -3.05
N MET A 82 12.64 -4.93 -3.32
CA MET A 82 13.58 -3.98 -2.72
C MET A 82 13.01 -3.33 -1.48
N LEU A 83 11.69 -3.13 -1.46
CA LEU A 83 10.93 -2.57 -0.35
C LEU A 83 9.58 -3.25 -0.30
N HIS A 84 8.96 -3.26 0.88
CA HIS A 84 7.56 -3.62 1.05
C HIS A 84 6.94 -2.75 2.14
N LEU A 85 5.63 -2.62 2.11
CA LEU A 85 4.90 -1.92 3.17
C LEU A 85 4.47 -2.94 4.22
N ASP A 86 4.70 -2.60 5.48
CA ASP A 86 4.14 -3.32 6.62
C ASP A 86 2.98 -2.53 7.17
N THR A 87 1.83 -3.19 7.31
CA THR A 87 0.63 -2.59 7.88
C THR A 87 0.08 -3.47 8.99
N THR A 88 -0.67 -2.87 9.91
CA THR A 88 -1.17 -3.58 11.07
C THR A 88 -2.68 -3.46 11.22
N VAL A 89 -3.25 -4.49 11.81
CA VAL A 89 -4.65 -4.52 12.25
C VAL A 89 -4.68 -5.02 13.70
N PRO A 90 -5.73 -4.67 14.48
CA PRO A 90 -5.73 -4.99 15.92
C PRO A 90 -6.12 -6.42 16.26
N SER A 91 -6.66 -7.21 15.33
CA SER A 91 -7.17 -8.54 15.63
C SER A 91 -7.18 -9.46 14.41
N VAL A 92 -7.32 -10.76 14.64
CA VAL A 92 -7.49 -11.74 13.55
C VAL A 92 -8.79 -11.48 12.78
N ALA A 93 -9.86 -11.08 13.45
CA ALA A 93 -11.11 -10.73 12.80
C ALA A 93 -10.93 -9.54 11.84
N ALA A 94 -10.17 -8.52 12.26
CA ALA A 94 -9.83 -7.39 11.41
C ALA A 94 -8.93 -7.82 10.24
N LEU A 95 -7.98 -8.74 10.46
CA LEU A 95 -7.14 -9.30 9.40
C LEU A 95 -7.99 -9.99 8.34
N ASN A 96 -8.95 -10.81 8.75
CA ASN A 96 -9.84 -11.51 7.82
C ASN A 96 -10.74 -10.55 7.05
N LYS A 97 -11.21 -9.49 7.69
CA LYS A 97 -12.00 -8.46 7.01
C LYS A 97 -11.17 -7.71 5.96
N GLN A 98 -9.93 -7.36 6.28
CA GLN A 98 -9.05 -6.71 5.34
C GLN A 98 -8.67 -7.63 4.17
N HIS A 99 -8.58 -8.93 4.40
CA HIS A 99 -8.33 -9.89 3.34
C HIS A 99 -9.40 -9.78 2.23
N GLU A 100 -10.66 -9.76 2.60
CA GLU A 100 -11.76 -9.60 1.64
C GLU A 100 -11.66 -8.28 0.88
N ARG A 101 -11.32 -7.19 1.59
CA ARG A 101 -11.18 -5.87 0.97
C ARG A 101 -10.02 -5.80 -0.01
N VAL A 102 -8.86 -6.35 0.36
CA VAL A 102 -7.68 -6.38 -0.52
C VAL A 102 -8.02 -7.06 -1.84
N LEU A 103 -8.65 -8.23 -1.78
CA LEU A 103 -9.03 -8.97 -2.98
C LEU A 103 -10.08 -8.22 -3.82
N ALA A 104 -11.06 -7.61 -3.17
CA ALA A 104 -12.09 -6.84 -3.86
C ALA A 104 -11.52 -5.61 -4.57
N LEU A 105 -10.46 -4.99 -4.01
CA LEU A 105 -9.82 -3.81 -4.58
C LEU A 105 -8.79 -4.14 -5.67
N GLY A 106 -8.48 -5.40 -5.91
CA GLY A 106 -7.56 -5.83 -6.96
C GLY A 106 -6.19 -6.29 -6.49
N GLY A 107 -5.98 -6.43 -5.19
CA GLY A 107 -4.80 -7.06 -4.63
C GLY A 107 -4.85 -8.57 -4.80
N ARG A 108 -3.70 -9.23 -4.69
CA ARG A 108 -3.58 -10.69 -4.81
C ARG A 108 -2.85 -11.26 -3.60
N LEU A 109 -3.33 -12.39 -3.11
CA LEU A 109 -2.67 -13.10 -2.00
C LEU A 109 -1.38 -13.74 -2.49
N LEU A 110 -0.27 -13.45 -1.79
CA LEU A 110 1.03 -14.06 -2.07
C LEU A 110 1.36 -15.15 -1.05
N HIS A 111 1.09 -14.91 0.22
CA HIS A 111 1.41 -15.85 1.29
C HIS A 111 0.45 -15.65 2.48
N ASP A 112 -0.07 -16.76 3.01
CA ASP A 112 -1.03 -16.75 4.11
C ASP A 112 -0.44 -17.44 5.34
N ARG A 113 -0.21 -16.66 6.40
CA ARG A 113 0.18 -17.15 7.71
C ARG A 113 -0.81 -16.67 8.78
N SER A 114 -2.08 -16.56 8.42
CA SER A 114 -3.12 -16.08 9.33
C SER A 114 -3.41 -17.05 10.50
N ASP A 115 -2.97 -18.29 10.37
CA ASP A 115 -3.09 -19.33 11.41
C ASP A 115 -1.88 -19.40 12.36
N ASP A 116 -0.86 -18.58 12.15
CA ASP A 116 0.27 -18.49 13.09
C ASP A 116 -0.22 -17.88 14.42
N PRO A 117 -0.13 -18.61 15.54
CA PRO A 117 -0.65 -18.10 16.81
C PRO A 117 0.18 -16.96 17.41
N GLU A 118 1.44 -16.80 16.99
CA GLU A 118 2.32 -15.75 17.51
C GLU A 118 2.24 -14.48 16.68
N GLU A 119 2.16 -14.62 15.36
CA GLU A 119 2.14 -13.48 14.44
C GLU A 119 1.25 -13.77 13.24
N PRO A 120 -0.08 -13.70 13.41
CA PRO A 120 -0.97 -13.85 12.27
C PRO A 120 -0.72 -12.76 11.23
N LEU A 121 -0.45 -13.16 9.98
CA LEU A 121 -0.19 -12.21 8.90
C LEU A 121 -0.54 -12.78 7.54
N ARG A 122 -0.74 -11.88 6.58
CA ARG A 122 -0.83 -12.22 5.15
C ARG A 122 0.02 -11.26 4.34
N VAL A 123 0.67 -11.82 3.33
CA VAL A 123 1.42 -11.03 2.35
C VAL A 123 0.64 -10.99 1.05
N TYR A 124 0.56 -9.81 0.45
CA TYR A 124 -0.17 -9.56 -0.78
C TYR A 124 0.71 -8.89 -1.82
N ARG A 125 0.24 -8.91 -3.07
CA ARG A 125 0.72 -8.02 -4.12
C ARG A 125 -0.33 -6.98 -4.43
N ASP A 126 0.11 -5.72 -4.57
CA ASP A 126 -0.76 -4.67 -5.08
C ASP A 126 -0.99 -4.82 -6.60
N PRO A 127 -1.83 -3.98 -7.23
CA PRO A 127 -2.09 -4.11 -8.68
C PRO A 127 -0.87 -3.92 -9.58
N ALA A 128 0.21 -3.31 -9.08
CA ALA A 128 1.47 -3.17 -9.83
C ALA A 128 2.47 -4.28 -9.52
N GLY A 129 2.19 -5.14 -8.53
CA GLY A 129 3.04 -6.26 -8.16
C GLY A 129 3.97 -6.01 -6.98
N HIS A 130 3.85 -4.88 -6.27
CA HIS A 130 4.63 -4.62 -5.06
C HIS A 130 4.10 -5.48 -3.91
N PRO A 131 4.98 -6.15 -3.15
CA PRO A 131 4.55 -6.85 -1.95
C PRO A 131 4.18 -5.88 -0.84
N PHE A 132 3.15 -6.21 -0.08
CA PHE A 132 2.86 -5.57 1.20
C PHE A 132 2.26 -6.61 2.14
N CYS A 133 2.43 -6.39 3.44
CA CYS A 133 1.84 -7.31 4.41
C CYS A 133 0.91 -6.60 5.37
N VAL A 134 -0.07 -7.36 5.85
CA VAL A 134 -0.96 -6.96 6.94
C VAL A 134 -0.76 -7.97 8.05
N PHE A 135 -0.39 -7.51 9.23
CA PHE A 135 -0.21 -8.39 10.39
C PHE A 135 -0.98 -7.88 11.60
N VAL A 136 -1.25 -8.80 12.52
CA VAL A 136 -1.97 -8.47 13.74
C VAL A 136 -0.98 -7.89 14.74
N HIS A 137 -1.27 -6.69 15.20
CA HIS A 137 -0.57 -6.03 16.29
C HIS A 137 -1.61 -5.54 17.29
N GLU A 138 -1.69 -6.21 18.43
CA GLU A 138 -2.56 -5.77 19.51
C GLU A 138 -2.02 -4.46 20.06
N VAL A 139 -2.82 -3.41 19.97
CA VAL A 139 -2.46 -2.12 20.57
C VAL A 139 -2.63 -2.25 22.08
N ASP A 140 -1.53 -2.18 22.80
CA ASP A 140 -1.58 -2.10 24.25
C ASP A 140 -2.10 -0.70 24.62
N PRO A 141 -3.25 -0.60 25.34
CA PRO A 141 -3.82 0.70 25.70
C PRO A 141 -2.89 1.57 26.53
N GLU A 142 -1.84 1.00 27.15
CA GLU A 142 -0.87 1.76 27.92
C GLU A 142 0.26 2.35 27.09
N THR A 143 0.55 1.78 25.92
CA THR A 143 1.60 2.29 25.03
C THR A 143 1.12 3.35 24.04
N ASP A 144 -0.19 3.45 23.83
CA ASP A 144 -0.77 4.43 22.90
C ASP A 144 -0.97 5.81 23.53
N ARG A 145 -0.48 6.02 24.76
CA ARG A 145 -0.56 7.30 25.46
C ARG A 145 0.73 8.12 25.47
N SER A 146 1.72 7.71 24.67
CA SER A 146 2.97 8.46 24.54
C SER A 146 2.99 9.37 23.33
#